data_4e4b431b6ccc4df489bff8ac020e23d1
#
_entry.id   4e4b431b6ccc4df489bff8ac020e23d1
#
_cell.length_a   1.000
_cell.length_b   1.000
_cell.length_c   1.000
_cell.angle_alpha   90.00
_cell.angle_beta   90.00
_cell.angle_gamma   90.00
#
_symmetry.space_group_name_H-M   'P 1'
#
loop_
_entity.id
_entity.type
_entity.pdbx_description
1 polymer ?
#
loop_
_entity_poly.entity_id
_entity_poly.type
_entity_poly.pdbx_seq_one_letter_code
_entity_poly.pdbx_strand_id
1 'polypeptide(L)'
;MAEAPLHFPETECQRLEPHLPPPQSPETSPPSPSTLPFVTLTFATSLDSALALGPGIRTALSGPQSKAMTHYLRTRHDAICVGVGTAIADDPGLNSRLATTAAADVAHHTDGSSKDKNSSGDAITTHQPRPIIIDPHLRWDFTAESKVMRLAREGRGLAPYIVTLRQDLPTHKRRLLASLGGKFILLDAEHATGRFDWRAILSAVRQEGLHSVMIEGGGEVINSLLGENASLVDSVIVTIAPVWLGKGGVTVSPPRTRGADRPVARLSDTTWVPLGDDVVLCGRIAR
;
A
#
# COMPACT_ATOMS: atom_id res chain seq x y z
N MET A 1 21.00 -3.55 11.25
CA MET A 1 21.32 -2.20 10.78
C MET A 1 20.04 -1.55 10.29
N ALA A 2 19.75 -0.29 10.67
CA ALA A 2 18.61 0.44 10.14
C ALA A 2 18.85 0.70 8.64
N GLU A 3 17.81 0.44 7.82
CA GLU A 3 17.86 0.75 6.39
C GLU A 3 17.91 2.27 6.22
N ALA A 4 18.78 2.77 5.31
CA ALA A 4 18.95 4.20 5.05
C ALA A 4 17.61 4.85 4.62
N PRO A 5 17.38 6.13 5.01
CA PRO A 5 16.23 6.89 4.55
C PRO A 5 16.24 7.02 3.02
N LEU A 6 15.06 6.98 2.42
CA LEU A 6 14.87 7.12 0.98
C LEU A 6 14.56 8.58 0.64
N HIS A 7 15.02 9.01 -0.52
CA HIS A 7 14.71 10.33 -1.08
C HIS A 7 13.96 10.17 -2.40
N PHE A 8 12.85 10.91 -2.56
CA PHE A 8 12.09 10.98 -3.81
C PHE A 8 12.00 12.44 -4.25
N PRO A 9 12.48 12.79 -5.48
CA PRO A 9 12.59 14.17 -5.93
C PRO A 9 11.23 14.87 -6.05
N GLU A 10 11.17 16.14 -5.69
CA GLU A 10 9.95 16.96 -5.77
C GLU A 10 9.36 17.03 -7.19
N THR A 11 10.24 17.12 -8.20
CA THR A 11 9.81 17.10 -9.61
C THR A 11 9.05 15.84 -9.99
N GLU A 12 9.42 14.69 -9.41
CA GLU A 12 8.73 13.43 -9.65
C GLU A 12 7.45 13.33 -8.80
N CYS A 13 7.43 13.93 -7.59
CA CYS A 13 6.22 14.06 -6.80
C CYS A 13 5.12 14.77 -7.59
N GLN A 14 5.43 15.93 -8.18
CA GLN A 14 4.48 16.74 -8.94
C GLN A 14 3.86 15.99 -10.13
N ARG A 15 4.59 15.09 -10.75
CA ARG A 15 4.07 14.25 -11.85
C ARG A 15 3.05 13.22 -11.41
N LEU A 16 3.11 12.78 -10.15
CA LEU A 16 2.20 11.79 -9.57
C LEU A 16 0.97 12.42 -8.92
N GLU A 17 1.07 13.69 -8.49
CA GLU A 17 -0.01 14.39 -7.74
C GLU A 17 -1.41 14.30 -8.39
N PRO A 18 -1.59 14.42 -9.72
CA PRO A 18 -2.90 14.31 -10.35
C PRO A 18 -3.59 12.95 -10.15
N HIS A 19 -2.82 11.92 -9.78
CA HIS A 19 -3.28 10.55 -9.59
C HIS A 19 -3.37 10.14 -8.11
N LEU A 20 -3.09 11.05 -7.17
CA LEU A 20 -3.09 10.78 -5.74
C LEU A 20 -4.35 11.31 -5.07
N PRO A 21 -4.64 10.86 -3.83
CA PRO A 21 -5.72 11.43 -3.03
C PRO A 21 -5.55 12.94 -2.90
N PRO A 22 -6.63 13.74 -3.02
CA PRO A 22 -6.56 15.18 -2.82
C PRO A 22 -6.05 15.47 -1.39
N PRO A 23 -5.26 16.55 -1.20
CA PRO A 23 -4.85 16.98 0.12
C PRO A 23 -6.07 17.21 1.02
N GLN A 24 -6.03 16.71 2.24
CA GLN A 24 -7.06 17.02 3.22
C GLN A 24 -6.82 18.46 3.71
N SER A 25 -7.58 19.42 3.17
CA SER A 25 -7.57 20.80 3.66
C SER A 25 -8.49 20.92 4.88
N PRO A 26 -8.01 21.48 6.00
CA PRO A 26 -8.86 21.71 7.18
C PRO A 26 -10.02 22.68 6.93
N GLU A 27 -9.96 23.48 5.87
CA GLU A 27 -10.84 24.64 5.64
C GLU A 27 -11.85 24.48 4.48
N THR A 28 -11.79 23.44 3.70
CA THR A 28 -12.78 23.24 2.63
C THR A 28 -13.84 22.25 3.09
N SER A 29 -15.10 22.71 3.08
CA SER A 29 -16.40 22.02 3.24
C SER A 29 -16.35 20.58 3.76
N PRO A 30 -17.29 20.16 4.61
CA PRO A 30 -17.30 18.77 5.10
C PRO A 30 -17.08 17.84 3.90
N PRO A 31 -16.21 16.84 4.01
CA PRO A 31 -15.90 15.95 2.90
C PRO A 31 -17.22 15.48 2.32
N SER A 32 -17.36 15.58 0.99
CA SER A 32 -18.49 14.98 0.28
C SER A 32 -18.79 13.63 0.95
N PRO A 33 -20.04 13.29 1.22
CA PRO A 33 -20.39 12.06 1.93
C PRO A 33 -20.08 10.80 1.09
N SER A 34 -18.86 10.72 0.56
CA SER A 34 -18.35 9.51 -0.03
C SER A 34 -18.34 8.46 1.07
N THR A 35 -19.10 7.43 0.90
CA THR A 35 -19.15 6.29 1.83
C THR A 35 -17.91 5.43 1.78
N LEU A 36 -17.02 5.68 0.81
CA LEU A 36 -15.79 4.91 0.55
C LEU A 36 -14.55 5.82 0.55
N PRO A 37 -13.37 5.27 0.90
CA PRO A 37 -12.10 5.99 0.78
C PRO A 37 -11.70 6.15 -0.69
N PHE A 38 -10.77 7.08 -0.98
CA PHE A 38 -10.06 7.12 -2.26
C PHE A 38 -9.16 5.89 -2.38
N VAL A 39 -9.26 5.15 -3.49
CA VAL A 39 -8.55 3.89 -3.69
C VAL A 39 -7.48 4.03 -4.77
N THR A 40 -6.22 3.86 -4.39
CA THR A 40 -5.10 3.72 -5.31
C THR A 40 -4.65 2.27 -5.39
N LEU A 41 -4.76 1.64 -6.55
CA LEU A 41 -4.18 0.32 -6.81
C LEU A 41 -2.78 0.49 -7.36
N THR A 42 -1.77 -0.08 -6.70
CA THR A 42 -0.38 0.00 -7.16
C THR A 42 0.34 -1.33 -7.07
N PHE A 43 1.18 -1.60 -8.05
CA PHE A 43 2.02 -2.81 -8.08
C PHE A 43 3.18 -2.64 -9.06
N ALA A 44 4.21 -3.47 -8.89
CA ALA A 44 5.26 -3.61 -9.88
C ALA A 44 5.04 -4.89 -10.70
N THR A 45 5.31 -4.83 -12.00
CA THR A 45 5.19 -5.96 -12.92
C THR A 45 6.39 -6.04 -13.86
N SER A 46 6.68 -7.25 -14.33
CA SER A 46 7.60 -7.50 -15.43
C SER A 46 6.96 -7.18 -16.78
N LEU A 47 7.72 -7.22 -17.86
CA LEU A 47 7.24 -7.02 -19.24
C LEU A 47 6.25 -8.10 -19.69
N ASP A 48 6.26 -9.27 -19.06
CA ASP A 48 5.30 -10.36 -19.27
C ASP A 48 4.19 -10.42 -18.23
N SER A 49 3.93 -9.27 -17.57
CA SER A 49 2.82 -9.05 -16.60
C SER A 49 2.90 -9.94 -15.36
N ALA A 50 4.08 -10.42 -14.98
CA ALA A 50 4.27 -11.20 -13.77
C ALA A 50 4.66 -10.31 -12.58
N LEU A 51 4.07 -10.60 -11.42
CA LEU A 51 4.34 -9.95 -10.13
C LEU A 51 5.47 -10.65 -9.37
N ALA A 52 5.61 -11.95 -9.56
CA ALA A 52 6.57 -12.78 -8.86
C ALA A 52 6.88 -14.06 -9.68
N LEU A 53 8.03 -14.67 -9.41
CA LEU A 53 8.46 -15.94 -10.01
C LEU A 53 7.53 -17.10 -9.65
N GLY A 54 6.82 -17.02 -8.54
CA GLY A 54 5.85 -18.03 -8.10
C GLY A 54 5.09 -17.57 -6.86
N PRO A 55 4.00 -18.28 -6.48
CA PRO A 55 3.27 -18.00 -5.25
C PRO A 55 4.18 -18.12 -4.02
N GLY A 56 4.17 -17.09 -3.15
CA GLY A 56 4.99 -17.06 -1.93
C GLY A 56 6.48 -16.80 -2.17
N ILE A 57 6.92 -16.55 -3.41
CA ILE A 57 8.31 -16.23 -3.73
C ILE A 57 8.45 -14.71 -3.83
N ARG A 58 9.17 -14.14 -2.87
CA ARG A 58 9.51 -12.73 -2.91
C ARG A 58 10.41 -12.42 -4.10
N THR A 59 9.94 -11.57 -5.02
CA THR A 59 10.65 -11.18 -6.23
C THR A 59 10.87 -9.68 -6.24
N ALA A 60 12.13 -9.25 -6.30
CA ALA A 60 12.46 -7.83 -6.43
C ALA A 60 12.41 -7.45 -7.91
N LEU A 61 11.40 -6.70 -8.33
CA LEU A 61 11.21 -6.21 -9.69
C LEU A 61 11.74 -4.79 -9.84
N SER A 62 11.26 -3.89 -9.01
CA SER A 62 11.49 -2.45 -9.14
C SER A 62 12.86 -2.00 -8.65
N GLY A 63 13.43 -1.01 -9.35
CA GLY A 63 14.67 -0.34 -9.00
C GLY A 63 14.55 0.57 -7.76
N PRO A 64 15.67 1.20 -7.33
CA PRO A 64 15.70 2.03 -6.12
C PRO A 64 14.81 3.28 -6.23
N GLN A 65 14.70 3.90 -7.41
CA GLN A 65 13.86 5.07 -7.63
C GLN A 65 12.37 4.73 -7.48
N SER A 66 11.92 3.61 -8.08
CA SER A 66 10.55 3.13 -7.94
C SER A 66 10.22 2.68 -6.51
N LYS A 67 11.22 2.18 -5.75
CA LYS A 67 11.06 1.92 -4.32
C LYS A 67 10.87 3.22 -3.54
N ALA A 68 11.64 4.28 -3.84
CA ALA A 68 11.46 5.59 -3.22
C ALA A 68 10.07 6.16 -3.54
N MET A 69 9.60 6.04 -4.80
CA MET A 69 8.23 6.38 -5.19
C MET A 69 7.20 5.64 -4.35
N THR A 70 7.31 4.31 -4.19
CA THR A 70 6.38 3.54 -3.36
C THR A 70 6.30 4.09 -1.93
N HIS A 71 7.45 4.47 -1.34
CA HIS A 71 7.47 5.09 -0.02
C HIS A 71 6.85 6.49 -0.01
N TYR A 72 7.00 7.26 -1.09
CA TYR A 72 6.27 8.52 -1.27
C TYR A 72 4.75 8.29 -1.32
N LEU A 73 4.27 7.35 -2.12
CA LEU A 73 2.85 7.00 -2.17
C LEU A 73 2.29 6.65 -0.79
N ARG A 74 3.07 5.96 0.04
CA ARG A 74 2.69 5.62 1.43
C ARG A 74 2.50 6.85 2.32
N THR A 75 3.24 7.94 2.09
CA THR A 75 3.05 9.19 2.84
C THR A 75 1.81 9.97 2.41
N ARG A 76 1.26 9.64 1.23
CA ARG A 76 0.10 10.33 0.64
C ARG A 76 -1.23 9.62 0.92
N HIS A 77 -1.22 8.48 1.62
CA HIS A 77 -2.41 7.70 1.91
C HIS A 77 -2.56 7.46 3.42
N ASP A 78 -3.80 7.45 3.91
CA ASP A 78 -4.10 7.16 5.32
C ASP A 78 -3.89 5.68 5.65
N ALA A 79 -4.06 4.80 4.65
CA ALA A 79 -3.89 3.37 4.82
C ALA A 79 -3.13 2.72 3.67
N ILE A 80 -2.48 1.60 4.00
CA ILE A 80 -1.85 0.68 3.05
C ILE A 80 -2.43 -0.72 3.24
N CYS A 81 -2.93 -1.32 2.16
CA CYS A 81 -3.64 -2.59 2.21
C CYS A 81 -2.91 -3.68 1.42
N VAL A 82 -2.77 -4.85 2.03
CA VAL A 82 -2.25 -6.07 1.38
C VAL A 82 -3.10 -7.29 1.75
N GLY A 83 -3.10 -8.29 0.89
CA GLY A 83 -3.68 -9.59 1.20
C GLY A 83 -2.80 -10.40 2.16
N VAL A 84 -3.40 -11.33 2.90
CA VAL A 84 -2.71 -12.20 3.87
C VAL A 84 -1.59 -13.02 3.23
N GLY A 85 -1.71 -13.42 1.96
CA GLY A 85 -0.65 -14.12 1.24
C GLY A 85 0.65 -13.31 1.20
N THR A 86 0.57 -12.01 0.92
CA THR A 86 1.70 -11.07 0.94
C THR A 86 2.24 -10.89 2.37
N ALA A 87 1.35 -10.76 3.36
CA ALA A 87 1.77 -10.63 4.75
C ALA A 87 2.58 -11.83 5.25
N ILE A 88 2.19 -13.05 4.86
CA ILE A 88 2.89 -14.29 5.22
C ILE A 88 4.20 -14.45 4.44
N ALA A 89 4.19 -14.20 3.12
CA ALA A 89 5.35 -14.47 2.26
C ALA A 89 6.49 -13.46 2.47
N ASP A 90 6.17 -12.18 2.68
CA ASP A 90 7.15 -11.10 2.63
C ASP A 90 7.49 -10.51 4.02
N ASP A 91 6.68 -10.79 5.05
CA ASP A 91 6.74 -10.11 6.37
C ASP A 91 6.98 -8.60 6.20
N PRO A 92 6.08 -7.88 5.50
CA PRO A 92 6.34 -6.52 5.06
C PRO A 92 6.25 -5.52 6.21
N GLY A 93 7.04 -4.43 6.15
CA GLY A 93 6.98 -3.36 7.14
C GLY A 93 5.78 -2.44 6.98
N LEU A 94 5.27 -2.27 5.76
CA LEU A 94 4.09 -1.44 5.39
C LEU A 94 4.15 0.02 5.90
N ASN A 95 5.33 0.51 6.21
CA ASN A 95 5.59 1.87 6.65
C ASN A 95 6.28 2.70 5.56
N SER A 96 6.32 4.02 5.69
CA SER A 96 7.19 4.87 4.90
C SER A 96 8.55 5.04 5.57
N ARG A 97 9.62 5.11 4.74
CA ARG A 97 11.00 5.42 5.13
C ARG A 97 11.52 6.63 4.37
N LEU A 98 10.61 7.44 3.82
CA LEU A 98 11.00 8.64 3.10
C LEU A 98 11.57 9.66 4.08
N ALA A 99 12.71 10.25 3.75
CA ALA A 99 13.28 11.38 4.51
C ALA A 99 12.40 12.62 4.31
N THR A 100 12.20 13.40 5.38
CA THR A 100 11.58 14.74 5.24
C THR A 100 12.59 15.70 4.59
N THR A 101 12.13 16.60 3.73
CA THR A 101 12.96 17.64 3.10
C THR A 101 13.68 18.51 4.12
N ALA A 102 13.12 18.71 5.31
CA ALA A 102 13.78 19.42 6.41
C ALA A 102 15.09 18.79 6.90
N ALA A 103 15.27 17.47 6.72
CA ALA A 103 16.51 16.79 7.07
C ALA A 103 17.56 16.86 5.94
N ALA A 104 17.15 17.09 4.70
CA ALA A 104 18.05 17.20 3.56
C ALA A 104 18.76 18.57 3.51
N ASP A 105 18.10 19.65 3.95
CA ASP A 105 18.69 21.00 3.97
C ASP A 105 19.75 21.19 5.06
N VAL A 106 19.73 20.37 6.13
CA VAL A 106 20.73 20.41 7.20
C VAL A 106 22.05 19.74 6.78
N ALA A 107 22.02 18.84 5.81
CA ALA A 107 23.24 18.14 5.36
C ALA A 107 24.16 18.98 4.45
N HIS A 108 23.72 20.14 3.94
CA HIS A 108 24.48 21.02 3.04
C HIS A 108 25.05 22.27 3.70
N HIS A 109 24.76 22.54 5.00
CA HIS A 109 25.32 23.69 5.74
C HIS A 109 25.84 23.25 7.11
N THR A 110 27.01 22.60 7.15
CA THR A 110 27.83 22.54 8.36
C THR A 110 29.24 22.99 8.04
N ASP A 111 29.44 24.30 8.18
CA ASP A 111 30.73 24.83 8.60
C ASP A 111 30.64 25.07 10.12
N GLY A 112 31.64 24.58 10.77
CA GLY A 112 32.07 24.48 12.13
C GLY A 112 31.34 25.16 13.28
N SER A 113 31.30 24.39 14.37
CA SER A 113 31.19 24.80 15.79
C SER A 113 29.80 24.80 16.42
N SER A 114 29.49 23.71 17.06
CA SER A 114 29.29 23.64 18.54
C SER A 114 28.85 22.23 18.96
N LYS A 115 29.55 21.73 19.97
CA LYS A 115 29.26 20.49 20.66
C LYS A 115 28.04 20.69 21.55
N ASP A 116 26.93 19.99 21.25
CA ASP A 116 26.00 19.51 22.27
C ASP A 116 25.52 18.13 21.90
N LYS A 117 26.04 17.15 22.61
CA LYS A 117 25.64 15.75 22.56
C LYS A 117 24.42 15.61 23.45
N ASN A 118 23.22 15.40 22.87
CA ASN A 118 22.18 14.49 23.35
C ASN A 118 20.88 14.75 22.57
N SER A 119 20.71 14.06 21.48
CA SER A 119 19.38 13.56 21.05
C SER A 119 19.59 12.52 19.97
N SER A 120 19.75 11.28 20.40
CA SER A 120 19.52 10.11 19.57
C SER A 120 18.03 10.03 19.28
N GLY A 121 17.63 10.36 18.07
CA GLY A 121 16.27 10.23 17.65
C GLY A 121 16.09 10.79 16.25
N ASP A 122 16.32 9.96 15.24
CA ASP A 122 15.85 10.23 13.88
C ASP A 122 14.32 10.38 13.92
N ALA A 123 13.83 11.57 14.17
CA ALA A 123 12.44 11.91 14.10
C ALA A 123 12.03 11.94 12.61
N ILE A 124 11.78 10.77 12.03
CA ILE A 124 11.06 10.65 10.77
C ILE A 124 9.60 10.99 11.07
N THR A 125 9.26 12.26 11.10
CA THR A 125 7.88 12.76 11.27
C THR A 125 7.16 12.82 9.93
N THR A 126 7.29 11.82 9.10
CA THR A 126 6.41 11.67 7.93
C THR A 126 5.14 10.96 8.36
N HIS A 127 4.02 11.37 7.78
CA HIS A 127 2.75 10.64 7.91
C HIS A 127 2.98 9.13 7.63
N GLN A 128 2.53 8.28 8.55
CA GLN A 128 2.64 6.83 8.41
C GLN A 128 1.27 6.26 8.08
N PRO A 129 1.13 5.48 7.00
CA PRO A 129 -0.13 4.85 6.66
C PRO A 129 -0.48 3.75 7.66
N ARG A 130 -1.78 3.56 7.95
CA ARG A 130 -2.28 2.43 8.72
C ARG A 130 -2.23 1.15 7.89
N PRO A 131 -1.46 0.12 8.28
CA PRO A 131 -1.50 -1.16 7.59
C PRO A 131 -2.87 -1.84 7.74
N ILE A 132 -3.40 -2.32 6.62
CA ILE A 132 -4.62 -3.12 6.56
C ILE A 132 -4.25 -4.48 5.98
N ILE A 133 -4.50 -5.56 6.72
CA ILE A 133 -4.25 -6.92 6.27
C ILE A 133 -5.59 -7.61 6.03
N ILE A 134 -5.84 -8.04 4.79
CA ILE A 134 -7.04 -8.80 4.45
C ILE A 134 -6.79 -10.27 4.74
N ASP A 135 -7.35 -10.78 5.83
CA ASP A 135 -7.19 -12.16 6.28
C ASP A 135 -8.54 -12.78 6.70
N PRO A 136 -9.35 -13.24 5.72
CA PRO A 136 -10.69 -13.79 5.97
C PRO A 136 -10.73 -14.90 7.02
N HIS A 137 -9.69 -15.73 7.03
CA HIS A 137 -9.66 -16.99 7.76
C HIS A 137 -8.64 -17.03 8.90
N LEU A 138 -8.03 -15.88 9.27
CA LEU A 138 -6.98 -15.77 10.30
C LEU A 138 -5.79 -16.69 10.04
N ARG A 139 -5.31 -16.75 8.79
CA ARG A 139 -4.15 -17.56 8.38
C ARG A 139 -2.82 -16.99 8.82
N TRP A 140 -2.77 -15.67 9.07
CA TRP A 140 -1.53 -15.01 9.46
C TRP A 140 -1.21 -15.24 10.94
N ASP A 141 -0.15 -15.99 11.17
CA ASP A 141 0.36 -16.26 12.53
C ASP A 141 1.40 -15.22 12.95
N PHE A 142 0.97 -13.95 13.02
CA PHE A 142 1.84 -12.86 13.44
C PHE A 142 2.19 -12.95 14.93
N THR A 143 3.38 -12.44 15.24
CA THR A 143 3.91 -12.33 16.60
C THR A 143 4.42 -10.90 16.85
N ALA A 144 4.92 -10.63 18.06
CA ALA A 144 5.59 -9.37 18.38
C ALA A 144 6.85 -9.12 17.53
N GLU A 145 7.41 -10.18 16.94
CA GLU A 145 8.62 -10.12 16.09
C GLU A 145 8.31 -9.94 14.60
N SER A 146 7.05 -10.07 14.18
CA SER A 146 6.64 -9.71 12.80
C SER A 146 7.03 -8.27 12.50
N LYS A 147 7.58 -8.01 11.32
CA LYS A 147 8.23 -6.74 10.98
C LYS A 147 7.32 -5.52 11.22
N VAL A 148 6.05 -5.59 10.82
CA VAL A 148 5.09 -4.51 11.04
C VAL A 148 4.83 -4.25 12.53
N MET A 149 4.77 -5.28 13.36
CA MET A 149 4.56 -5.17 14.82
C MET A 149 5.79 -4.56 15.50
N ARG A 150 6.98 -4.99 15.10
CA ARG A 150 8.24 -4.43 15.59
C ARG A 150 8.37 -2.96 15.25
N LEU A 151 8.07 -2.57 14.00
CA LEU A 151 8.12 -1.17 13.56
C LEU A 151 7.10 -0.29 14.30
N ALA A 152 5.91 -0.82 14.60
CA ALA A 152 4.92 -0.12 15.41
C ALA A 152 5.42 0.10 16.85
N ARG A 153 6.03 -0.90 17.46
CA ARG A 153 6.65 -0.81 18.80
C ARG A 153 7.80 0.20 18.84
N GLU A 154 8.56 0.32 17.74
CA GLU A 154 9.67 1.25 17.60
C GLU A 154 9.21 2.69 17.23
N GLY A 155 7.90 2.95 17.05
CA GLY A 155 7.39 4.25 16.61
C GLY A 155 7.71 4.61 15.14
N ARG A 156 8.10 3.61 14.33
CA ARG A 156 8.52 3.76 12.92
C ARG A 156 7.43 3.35 11.92
N GLY A 157 6.25 3.07 12.39
CA GLY A 157 5.07 2.67 11.64
C GLY A 157 3.88 2.51 12.57
N LEU A 158 2.75 2.07 12.04
CA LEU A 158 1.54 1.83 12.81
C LEU A 158 1.23 0.33 12.87
N ALA A 159 0.61 -0.12 13.98
CA ALA A 159 0.15 -1.50 14.11
C ALA A 159 -1.01 -1.78 13.13
N PRO A 160 -1.11 -3.01 12.58
CA PRO A 160 -2.08 -3.31 11.55
C PRO A 160 -3.53 -3.38 12.08
N TYR A 161 -4.48 -3.06 11.19
CA TYR A 161 -5.85 -3.51 11.28
C TYR A 161 -6.02 -4.77 10.44
N ILE A 162 -6.57 -5.83 11.01
CA ILE A 162 -6.77 -7.12 10.33
C ILE A 162 -8.23 -7.30 10.03
N VAL A 163 -8.58 -7.31 8.75
CA VAL A 163 -9.95 -7.51 8.27
C VAL A 163 -10.22 -9.01 8.16
N THR A 164 -11.22 -9.51 8.88
CA THR A 164 -11.52 -10.94 8.96
C THR A 164 -13.02 -11.23 9.03
N LEU A 165 -13.42 -12.44 8.62
CA LEU A 165 -14.78 -12.99 8.77
C LEU A 165 -14.92 -13.83 10.05
N ARG A 166 -13.80 -14.10 10.75
CA ARG A 166 -13.78 -15.00 11.91
C ARG A 166 -14.22 -14.27 13.17
N GLN A 167 -15.22 -14.81 13.85
CA GLN A 167 -15.71 -14.28 15.13
C GLN A 167 -14.89 -14.78 16.33
N ASP A 168 -14.26 -15.95 16.19
CA ASP A 168 -13.43 -16.61 17.22
C ASP A 168 -11.99 -16.08 17.20
N LEU A 169 -11.81 -14.86 17.69
CA LEU A 169 -10.51 -14.20 17.67
C LEU A 169 -9.58 -14.69 18.79
N PRO A 170 -8.33 -15.10 18.48
CA PRO A 170 -7.37 -15.50 19.51
C PRO A 170 -7.07 -14.35 20.49
N THR A 171 -7.36 -14.56 21.77
CA THR A 171 -7.25 -13.52 22.83
C THR A 171 -5.87 -12.91 22.91
N HIS A 172 -4.81 -13.72 22.78
CA HIS A 172 -3.43 -13.25 22.84
C HIS A 172 -3.09 -12.33 21.66
N LYS A 173 -3.54 -12.66 20.44
CA LYS A 173 -3.34 -11.81 19.23
C LYS A 173 -4.10 -10.51 19.34
N ARG A 174 -5.34 -10.55 19.84
CA ARG A 174 -6.14 -9.34 20.08
C ARG A 174 -5.46 -8.40 21.08
N ARG A 175 -4.94 -8.94 22.19
CA ARG A 175 -4.19 -8.17 23.20
C ARG A 175 -2.91 -7.57 22.60
N LEU A 176 -2.16 -8.34 21.83
CA LEU A 176 -0.93 -7.88 21.17
C LEU A 176 -1.21 -6.74 20.21
N LEU A 177 -2.23 -6.84 19.34
CA LEU A 177 -2.64 -5.75 18.44
C LEU A 177 -3.04 -4.50 19.22
N ALA A 178 -3.93 -4.67 20.21
CA ALA A 178 -4.46 -3.56 20.99
C ALA A 178 -3.36 -2.81 21.77
N SER A 179 -2.33 -3.50 22.26
CA SER A 179 -1.20 -2.88 22.97
C SER A 179 -0.37 -1.93 22.13
N LEU A 180 -0.46 -2.04 20.78
CA LEU A 180 0.24 -1.20 19.82
C LEU A 180 -0.71 -0.32 18.98
N GLY A 181 -2.00 -0.25 19.36
CA GLY A 181 -3.01 0.53 18.66
C GLY A 181 -3.53 -0.10 17.36
N GLY A 182 -3.33 -1.42 17.18
CA GLY A 182 -3.92 -2.23 16.13
C GLY A 182 -5.23 -2.89 16.58
N LYS A 183 -5.96 -3.51 15.66
CA LYS A 183 -7.19 -4.24 15.95
C LYS A 183 -7.61 -5.21 14.87
N PHE A 184 -8.60 -6.03 15.17
CA PHE A 184 -9.37 -6.77 14.17
C PHE A 184 -10.58 -5.93 13.75
N ILE A 185 -10.87 -5.94 12.45
CA ILE A 185 -12.11 -5.44 11.86
C ILE A 185 -12.91 -6.66 11.42
N LEU A 186 -14.05 -6.86 12.04
CA LEU A 186 -14.94 -7.97 11.74
C LEU A 186 -15.90 -7.56 10.64
N LEU A 187 -15.97 -8.33 9.58
CA LEU A 187 -16.99 -8.20 8.57
C LEU A 187 -18.00 -9.34 8.74
N ASP A 188 -19.27 -9.04 8.51
CA ASP A 188 -20.32 -10.04 8.55
C ASP A 188 -20.23 -10.95 7.32
N ALA A 189 -20.40 -12.25 7.55
CA ALA A 189 -20.34 -13.28 6.52
C ALA A 189 -21.66 -13.41 5.73
N GLU A 190 -22.36 -12.31 5.45
CA GLU A 190 -23.68 -12.37 4.80
C GLU A 190 -23.68 -12.92 3.37
N HIS A 191 -22.51 -13.15 2.78
CA HIS A 191 -22.44 -13.68 1.42
C HIS A 191 -21.81 -15.07 1.38
N ALA A 192 -22.64 -16.03 1.05
CA ALA A 192 -22.35 -17.47 0.95
C ALA A 192 -21.19 -17.88 0.03
N THR A 193 -20.41 -16.95 -0.50
CA THR A 193 -19.31 -17.22 -1.43
C THR A 193 -17.94 -17.38 -0.75
N GLY A 194 -17.82 -17.11 0.55
CA GLY A 194 -16.53 -17.14 1.28
C GLY A 194 -15.49 -16.11 0.79
N ARG A 195 -15.89 -15.23 -0.14
CA ARG A 195 -15.08 -14.12 -0.63
C ARG A 195 -15.49 -12.83 0.05
N PHE A 196 -14.53 -11.93 0.24
CA PHE A 196 -14.81 -10.59 0.70
C PHE A 196 -15.54 -9.77 -0.36
N ASP A 197 -16.53 -9.02 0.07
CA ASP A 197 -17.02 -7.88 -0.68
C ASP A 197 -16.07 -6.70 -0.48
N TRP A 198 -15.42 -6.26 -1.55
CA TRP A 198 -14.52 -5.10 -1.53
C TRP A 198 -15.21 -3.83 -1.04
N ARG A 199 -16.48 -3.65 -1.37
CA ARG A 199 -17.24 -2.49 -0.89
C ARG A 199 -17.41 -2.52 0.62
N ALA A 200 -17.66 -3.69 1.21
CA ALA A 200 -17.74 -3.85 2.66
C ALA A 200 -16.39 -3.58 3.34
N ILE A 201 -15.27 -4.08 2.77
CA ILE A 201 -13.91 -3.79 3.27
C ILE A 201 -13.65 -2.28 3.25
N LEU A 202 -13.86 -1.63 2.10
CA LEU A 202 -13.59 -0.19 1.95
C LEU A 202 -14.49 0.66 2.84
N SER A 203 -15.77 0.27 3.00
CA SER A 203 -16.68 0.93 3.94
C SER A 203 -16.17 0.82 5.39
N ALA A 204 -15.73 -0.36 5.81
CA ALA A 204 -15.16 -0.55 7.14
C ALA A 204 -13.87 0.27 7.35
N VAL A 205 -13.00 0.32 6.36
CA VAL A 205 -11.79 1.19 6.38
C VAL A 205 -12.19 2.66 6.52
N ARG A 206 -13.23 3.10 5.80
CA ARG A 206 -13.74 4.48 5.88
C ARG A 206 -14.34 4.81 7.25
N GLN A 207 -15.04 3.87 7.89
CA GLN A 207 -15.59 4.00 9.24
C GLN A 207 -14.51 4.17 10.31
N GLU A 208 -13.29 3.68 10.04
CA GLU A 208 -12.12 3.89 10.89
C GLU A 208 -11.49 5.29 10.73
N GLY A 209 -12.12 6.19 9.97
CA GLY A 209 -11.60 7.54 9.72
C GLY A 209 -10.51 7.59 8.66
N LEU A 210 -10.27 6.49 7.92
CA LEU A 210 -9.26 6.40 6.87
C LEU A 210 -9.91 6.80 5.54
N HIS A 211 -9.50 7.93 4.99
CA HIS A 211 -10.11 8.57 3.83
C HIS A 211 -9.48 8.15 2.50
N SER A 212 -8.30 7.55 2.55
CA SER A 212 -7.55 7.06 1.40
C SER A 212 -6.86 5.76 1.71
N VAL A 213 -6.80 4.85 0.72
CA VAL A 213 -6.13 3.57 0.84
C VAL A 213 -5.31 3.25 -0.40
N MET A 214 -4.04 2.94 -0.18
CA MET A 214 -3.13 2.41 -1.17
C MET A 214 -3.16 0.88 -1.09
N ILE A 215 -3.53 0.19 -2.16
CA ILE A 215 -3.60 -1.27 -2.21
C ILE A 215 -2.40 -1.78 -3.02
N GLU A 216 -1.49 -2.50 -2.36
CA GLU A 216 -0.26 -3.01 -2.98
C GLU A 216 -0.35 -4.48 -3.46
N GLY A 217 -1.44 -5.16 -3.17
CA GLY A 217 -1.67 -6.46 -3.74
C GLY A 217 -1.60 -7.65 -2.75
N GLY A 218 -1.21 -8.78 -3.10
CA GLY A 218 -1.00 -9.86 -3.96
C GLY A 218 -1.87 -9.99 -5.23
N GLY A 219 -1.50 -10.98 -6.03
CA GLY A 219 -2.08 -11.20 -7.34
C GLY A 219 -3.61 -11.36 -7.34
N GLU A 220 -4.18 -12.07 -6.37
CA GLU A 220 -5.63 -12.22 -6.24
C GLU A 220 -6.33 -10.88 -5.96
N VAL A 221 -5.75 -10.07 -5.08
CA VAL A 221 -6.24 -8.73 -4.74
C VAL A 221 -6.23 -7.84 -5.98
N ILE A 222 -5.10 -7.78 -6.69
CA ILE A 222 -4.94 -6.97 -7.91
C ILE A 222 -5.92 -7.40 -8.99
N ASN A 223 -5.98 -8.70 -9.28
CA ASN A 223 -6.86 -9.23 -10.33
C ASN A 223 -8.34 -9.02 -10.01
N SER A 224 -8.76 -9.12 -8.74
CA SER A 224 -10.15 -8.86 -8.35
C SER A 224 -10.53 -7.39 -8.50
N LEU A 225 -9.60 -6.46 -8.19
CA LEU A 225 -9.80 -5.01 -8.31
C LEU A 225 -9.69 -4.51 -9.74
N LEU A 226 -8.97 -5.18 -10.62
CA LEU A 226 -8.95 -4.87 -12.05
C LEU A 226 -10.10 -5.55 -12.82
N GLY A 227 -10.76 -6.54 -12.19
CA GLY A 227 -11.89 -7.28 -12.73
C GLY A 227 -13.24 -6.65 -12.34
N GLU A 228 -14.05 -7.44 -11.66
CA GLU A 228 -15.43 -7.09 -11.28
C GLU A 228 -15.53 -5.88 -10.34
N ASN A 229 -14.46 -5.54 -9.62
CA ASN A 229 -14.42 -4.44 -8.67
C ASN A 229 -13.71 -3.18 -9.21
N ALA A 230 -13.43 -3.10 -10.51
CA ALA A 230 -12.68 -2.00 -11.11
C ALA A 230 -13.32 -0.62 -10.84
N SER A 231 -14.64 -0.55 -10.73
CA SER A 231 -15.36 0.69 -10.41
C SER A 231 -15.07 1.27 -9.02
N LEU A 232 -14.46 0.48 -8.11
CA LEU A 232 -14.05 0.92 -6.78
C LEU A 232 -12.65 1.54 -6.75
N VAL A 233 -11.90 1.46 -7.86
CA VAL A 233 -10.53 1.98 -7.96
C VAL A 233 -10.56 3.36 -8.61
N ASP A 234 -10.03 4.36 -7.89
CA ASP A 234 -9.95 5.74 -8.38
C ASP A 234 -8.68 5.99 -9.20
N SER A 235 -7.58 5.36 -8.82
CA SER A 235 -6.28 5.53 -9.47
C SER A 235 -5.51 4.21 -9.54
N VAL A 236 -4.77 4.04 -10.63
CA VAL A 236 -3.88 2.88 -10.86
C VAL A 236 -2.48 3.39 -11.14
N ILE A 237 -1.49 2.89 -10.39
CA ILE A 237 -0.07 3.23 -10.54
C ILE A 237 0.72 1.94 -10.70
N VAL A 238 1.21 1.68 -11.89
CA VAL A 238 1.92 0.44 -12.25
C VAL A 238 3.38 0.74 -12.55
N THR A 239 4.28 0.12 -11.81
CA THR A 239 5.71 0.11 -12.15
C THR A 239 5.99 -1.05 -13.09
N ILE A 240 6.54 -0.79 -14.26
CA ILE A 240 6.93 -1.78 -15.25
C ILE A 240 8.45 -1.86 -15.24
N ALA A 241 8.97 -3.00 -14.75
CA ALA A 241 10.39 -3.28 -14.73
C ALA A 241 10.83 -3.89 -16.07
N PRO A 242 12.04 -3.56 -16.59
CA PRO A 242 12.51 -4.02 -17.90
C PRO A 242 13.03 -5.47 -17.87
N VAL A 243 12.24 -6.39 -17.31
CA VAL A 243 12.58 -7.81 -17.15
C VAL A 243 11.44 -8.72 -17.59
N TRP A 244 11.76 -9.93 -18.04
CA TRP A 244 10.82 -11.03 -18.23
C TRP A 244 11.05 -12.08 -17.14
N LEU A 245 10.00 -12.48 -16.43
CA LEU A 245 10.07 -13.54 -15.41
C LEU A 245 9.80 -14.93 -15.98
N GLY A 246 9.13 -15.01 -17.13
CA GLY A 246 8.78 -16.27 -17.76
C GLY A 246 7.49 -16.89 -17.22
N LYS A 247 7.13 -18.05 -17.76
CA LYS A 247 5.89 -18.75 -17.41
C LYS A 247 5.96 -19.41 -16.03
N GLY A 248 4.80 -19.46 -15.34
CA GLY A 248 4.66 -20.14 -14.04
C GLY A 248 4.63 -19.18 -12.84
N GLY A 249 4.83 -17.87 -13.08
CA GLY A 249 4.75 -16.84 -12.05
C GLY A 249 3.31 -16.43 -11.69
N VAL A 250 3.20 -15.51 -10.72
CA VAL A 250 1.96 -14.83 -10.39
C VAL A 250 1.75 -13.70 -11.38
N THR A 251 0.67 -13.74 -12.17
CA THR A 251 0.42 -12.77 -13.24
C THR A 251 -0.75 -11.83 -12.95
N VAL A 252 -0.67 -10.60 -13.48
CA VAL A 252 -1.79 -9.67 -13.54
C VAL A 252 -2.57 -9.97 -14.83
N SER A 253 -3.65 -10.73 -14.67
CA SER A 253 -4.55 -11.12 -15.75
C SER A 253 -5.94 -11.34 -15.17
N PRO A 254 -6.75 -10.27 -14.98
CA PRO A 254 -8.07 -10.40 -14.40
C PRO A 254 -8.97 -11.27 -15.29
N PRO A 255 -9.87 -12.09 -14.70
CA PRO A 255 -10.73 -12.98 -15.44
C PRO A 255 -11.67 -12.20 -16.36
N ARG A 256 -11.80 -12.65 -17.59
CA ARG A 256 -12.69 -12.08 -18.60
C ARG A 256 -14.06 -12.76 -18.55
N THR A 257 -15.14 -11.99 -18.60
CA THR A 257 -16.47 -12.55 -18.78
C THR A 257 -16.53 -13.33 -20.11
N ARG A 258 -16.98 -14.55 -20.05
CA ARG A 258 -17.07 -15.43 -21.24
C ARG A 258 -17.96 -14.79 -22.32
N GLY A 259 -17.42 -14.65 -23.53
CA GLY A 259 -18.12 -14.02 -24.66
C GLY A 259 -18.06 -12.49 -24.69
N ALA A 260 -17.37 -11.83 -23.74
CA ALA A 260 -17.17 -10.40 -23.81
C ALA A 260 -16.25 -10.01 -24.97
N ASP A 261 -16.63 -8.99 -25.73
CA ASP A 261 -15.89 -8.40 -26.85
C ASP A 261 -15.07 -7.15 -26.44
N ARG A 262 -15.13 -6.80 -25.14
CA ARG A 262 -14.46 -5.61 -24.58
C ARG A 262 -13.36 -5.99 -23.59
N PRO A 263 -12.34 -5.13 -23.42
CA PRO A 263 -11.34 -5.32 -22.36
C PRO A 263 -12.00 -5.27 -20.99
N VAL A 264 -11.44 -6.02 -20.02
CA VAL A 264 -11.93 -6.09 -18.62
C VAL A 264 -11.84 -4.71 -17.95
N ALA A 265 -10.73 -4.00 -18.15
CA ALA A 265 -10.52 -2.63 -17.69
C ALA A 265 -9.69 -1.86 -18.71
N ARG A 266 -9.86 -0.55 -18.73
CA ARG A 266 -9.06 0.39 -19.51
C ARG A 266 -8.69 1.56 -18.61
N LEU A 267 -7.49 2.10 -18.79
CA LEU A 267 -7.08 3.35 -18.16
C LEU A 267 -7.35 4.55 -19.08
N SER A 268 -7.78 5.64 -18.47
CA SER A 268 -7.86 6.98 -19.04
C SER A 268 -6.92 7.92 -18.30
N ASP A 269 -6.73 9.13 -18.81
CA ASP A 269 -5.89 10.18 -18.19
C ASP A 269 -4.48 9.67 -17.85
N THR A 270 -3.89 8.94 -18.79
CA THR A 270 -2.65 8.22 -18.54
C THR A 270 -1.42 9.12 -18.58
N THR A 271 -0.51 8.93 -17.64
CA THR A 271 0.80 9.56 -17.58
C THR A 271 1.89 8.49 -17.49
N TRP A 272 2.96 8.63 -18.24
CA TRP A 272 4.13 7.76 -18.22
C TRP A 272 5.31 8.50 -17.59
N VAL A 273 5.88 7.91 -16.55
CA VAL A 273 6.96 8.51 -15.76
C VAL A 273 8.15 7.56 -15.75
N PRO A 274 9.23 7.84 -16.51
CA PRO A 274 10.48 7.09 -16.39
C PRO A 274 11.09 7.30 -15.00
N LEU A 275 11.46 6.22 -14.32
CA LEU A 275 12.11 6.24 -13.01
C LEU A 275 13.30 5.26 -12.99
N GLY A 276 14.49 5.77 -13.29
CA GLY A 276 15.69 4.93 -13.48
C GLY A 276 15.50 4.00 -14.68
N ASP A 277 15.66 2.70 -14.47
CA ASP A 277 15.45 1.69 -15.51
C ASP A 277 13.97 1.32 -15.68
N ASP A 278 13.11 1.65 -14.70
CA ASP A 278 11.68 1.34 -14.73
C ASP A 278 10.88 2.43 -15.45
N VAL A 279 9.67 2.11 -15.87
CA VAL A 279 8.67 3.11 -16.25
C VAL A 279 7.40 2.93 -15.40
N VAL A 280 6.86 4.04 -14.95
CA VAL A 280 5.62 4.05 -14.16
C VAL A 280 4.47 4.55 -15.03
N LEU A 281 3.42 3.76 -15.13
CA LEU A 281 2.15 4.13 -15.75
C LEU A 281 1.17 4.53 -14.66
N CYS A 282 0.71 5.76 -14.70
CA CYS A 282 -0.39 6.25 -13.85
C CYS A 282 -1.63 6.46 -14.72
N GLY A 283 -2.82 6.23 -14.16
CA GLY A 283 -4.08 6.47 -14.86
C GLY A 283 -5.29 6.27 -13.95
N ARG A 284 -6.47 6.54 -14.50
CA ARG A 284 -7.76 6.29 -13.85
C ARG A 284 -8.48 5.15 -14.57
N ILE A 285 -9.31 4.39 -13.85
CA ILE A 285 -10.17 3.40 -14.52
C ILE A 285 -11.20 4.18 -15.37
N ALA A 286 -11.22 3.92 -16.67
CA ALA A 286 -12.21 4.49 -17.59
C ALA A 286 -13.59 3.96 -17.23
N ARG A 287 -14.55 4.86 -17.02
CA ARG A 287 -15.96 4.56 -16.70
C ARG A 287 -16.81 4.51 -17.95
#